data_6af2c1193fba1e806f9a3b5caae4d06d
#
_entry.id   6af2c1193fba1e806f9a3b5caae4d06d
#
_cell.length_a   1.000
_cell.length_b   1.000
_cell.length_c   1.000
_cell.angle_alpha   90.00
_cell.angle_beta   90.00
_cell.angle_gamma   90.00
#
_symmetry.space_group_name_H-M   'P 1'
#
loop_
_entity.id
_entity.type
_entity.pdbx_description
1 polymer ?
#
loop_
_entity_poly.entity_id
_entity_poly.type
_entity_poly.pdbx_seq_one_letter_code
_entity_poly.pdbx_strand_id
1 'polypeptide(L)'
;MATDRDSVLEAAVGVLSRRPTAHLDEIARAAGISRATLHRTFPGREALIREVGALGLRKFAAALDTAAIESGSPEAALRRLVDAVVPDAALCAFLAGENQLFDDREINDLWEVQDARVRALFLRGQQEGVFRVELSAGWLSEAFFDLVAGIGWAVQDGRLAPRDSAYSLAELFLGGALRSPEQK
;
A
#
# COMPACT_ATOMS: atom_id res chain seq x y z
N MET A 1 20.19 -24.14 8.21
CA MET A 1 18.80 -23.67 8.12
C MET A 1 18.64 -23.05 6.74
N ALA A 2 17.74 -23.54 5.91
CA ALA A 2 17.37 -22.84 4.67
C ALA A 2 16.68 -21.54 5.12
N THR A 3 17.25 -20.40 4.75
CA THR A 3 16.62 -19.10 5.01
C THR A 3 15.38 -19.05 4.15
N ASP A 4 14.23 -18.88 4.80
CA ASP A 4 12.96 -18.77 4.11
C ASP A 4 12.97 -17.51 3.22
N ARG A 5 12.54 -17.66 1.97
CA ARG A 5 12.50 -16.57 0.97
C ARG A 5 11.69 -15.39 1.51
N ASP A 6 10.58 -15.65 2.18
CA ASP A 6 9.70 -14.63 2.73
C ASP A 6 10.38 -13.85 3.86
N SER A 7 11.17 -14.50 4.72
CA SER A 7 11.96 -13.81 5.76
C SER A 7 12.96 -12.83 5.17
N VAL A 8 13.56 -13.15 4.01
CA VAL A 8 14.50 -12.25 3.31
C VAL A 8 13.74 -11.05 2.73
N LEU A 9 12.55 -11.28 2.16
CA LEU A 9 11.71 -10.21 1.62
C LEU A 9 11.23 -9.27 2.72
N GLU A 10 10.80 -9.78 3.88
CA GLU A 10 10.40 -8.93 5.02
C GLU A 10 11.59 -8.09 5.54
N ALA A 11 12.80 -8.67 5.60
CA ALA A 11 14.00 -7.91 5.93
C ALA A 11 14.30 -6.82 4.89
N ALA A 12 14.13 -7.14 3.58
CA ALA A 12 14.28 -6.18 2.50
C ALA A 12 13.26 -5.03 2.62
N VAL A 13 11.99 -5.34 2.86
CA VAL A 13 10.94 -4.32 3.14
C VAL A 13 11.36 -3.42 4.29
N GLY A 14 11.79 -3.99 5.43
CA GLY A 14 12.21 -3.23 6.61
C GLY A 14 13.41 -2.29 6.35
N VAL A 15 14.29 -2.62 5.42
CA VAL A 15 15.44 -1.77 5.02
C VAL A 15 15.01 -0.73 3.98
N LEU A 16 14.37 -1.17 2.90
CA LEU A 16 14.05 -0.35 1.73
C LEU A 16 12.99 0.70 2.03
N SER A 17 11.99 0.38 2.86
CA SER A 17 10.99 1.36 3.29
C SER A 17 11.58 2.53 4.07
N ARG A 18 12.74 2.34 4.73
CA ARG A 18 13.46 3.41 5.45
C ARG A 18 14.55 4.06 4.63
N ARG A 19 15.18 3.30 3.74
CA ARG A 19 16.28 3.73 2.88
C ARG A 19 16.13 3.12 1.49
N PRO A 20 15.35 3.76 0.60
CA PRO A 20 15.10 3.25 -0.77
C PRO A 20 16.38 2.94 -1.56
N THR A 21 17.46 3.68 -1.31
CA THR A 21 18.77 3.51 -1.98
C THR A 21 19.71 2.49 -1.31
N ALA A 22 19.26 1.76 -0.28
CA ALA A 22 20.11 0.80 0.43
C ALA A 22 20.70 -0.25 -0.52
N HIS A 23 21.98 -0.58 -0.30
CA HIS A 23 22.68 -1.59 -1.09
C HIS A 23 22.25 -3.01 -0.68
N LEU A 24 22.40 -3.97 -1.62
CA LEU A 24 22.08 -5.39 -1.38
C LEU A 24 22.83 -5.97 -0.17
N ASP A 25 24.05 -5.48 0.12
CA ASP A 25 24.83 -5.91 1.28
C ASP A 25 24.19 -5.56 2.62
N GLU A 26 23.47 -4.44 2.67
CA GLU A 26 22.74 -4.01 3.86
C GLU A 26 21.49 -4.87 4.06
N ILE A 27 20.81 -5.19 2.96
CA ILE A 27 19.66 -6.09 2.97
C ILE A 27 20.08 -7.51 3.39
N ALA A 28 21.19 -8.04 2.82
CA ALA A 28 21.72 -9.35 3.21
C ALA A 28 22.06 -9.41 4.70
N ARG A 29 22.68 -8.34 5.24
CA ARG A 29 23.02 -8.23 6.67
C ARG A 29 21.74 -8.18 7.52
N ALA A 30 20.73 -7.41 7.13
CA ALA A 30 19.45 -7.32 7.84
C ALA A 30 18.71 -8.67 7.84
N ALA A 31 18.80 -9.44 6.75
CA ALA A 31 18.23 -10.78 6.62
C ALA A 31 19.09 -11.89 7.30
N GLY A 32 20.25 -11.54 7.88
CA GLY A 32 21.14 -12.53 8.51
C GLY A 32 21.78 -13.53 7.55
N ILE A 33 21.94 -13.17 6.27
CA ILE A 33 22.50 -14.04 5.22
C ILE A 33 23.71 -13.41 4.55
N SER A 34 24.50 -14.24 3.83
CA SER A 34 25.59 -13.71 3.02
C SER A 34 25.06 -13.02 1.75
N ARG A 35 25.86 -12.07 1.21
CA ARG A 35 25.58 -11.45 -0.10
C ARG A 35 25.45 -12.51 -1.21
N ALA A 36 26.27 -13.54 -1.19
CA ALA A 36 26.22 -14.63 -2.17
C ALA A 36 24.89 -15.41 -2.09
N THR A 37 24.38 -15.62 -0.87
CA THR A 37 23.06 -16.24 -0.65
C THR A 37 21.94 -15.35 -1.18
N LEU A 38 21.97 -14.05 -0.87
CA LEU A 38 21.00 -13.10 -1.37
C LEU A 38 20.99 -13.07 -2.91
N HIS A 39 22.18 -12.97 -3.54
CA HIS A 39 22.28 -12.92 -5.01
C HIS A 39 21.80 -14.22 -5.68
N ARG A 40 21.98 -15.38 -5.03
CA ARG A 40 21.47 -16.65 -5.54
C ARG A 40 19.93 -16.72 -5.47
N THR A 41 19.33 -16.10 -4.45
CA THR A 41 17.87 -16.05 -4.25
C THR A 41 17.21 -15.00 -5.14
N PHE A 42 17.86 -13.84 -5.25
CA PHE A 42 17.39 -12.70 -6.04
C PHE A 42 18.55 -12.19 -6.91
N PRO A 43 18.58 -12.55 -8.21
CA PRO A 43 19.68 -12.19 -9.10
C PRO A 43 19.61 -10.69 -9.46
N GLY A 44 20.12 -9.85 -8.55
CA GLY A 44 20.19 -8.40 -8.69
C GLY A 44 19.09 -7.65 -7.95
N ARG A 45 19.22 -6.31 -7.97
CA ARG A 45 18.31 -5.40 -7.29
C ARG A 45 16.91 -5.42 -7.92
N GLU A 46 16.83 -5.42 -9.23
CA GLU A 46 15.54 -5.41 -9.96
C GLU A 46 14.68 -6.63 -9.60
N ALA A 47 15.28 -7.83 -9.57
CA ALA A 47 14.58 -9.04 -9.18
C ALA A 47 14.08 -8.98 -7.72
N LEU A 48 14.89 -8.41 -6.82
CA LEU A 48 14.47 -8.22 -5.43
C LEU A 48 13.31 -7.22 -5.33
N ILE A 49 13.38 -6.08 -6.01
CA ILE A 49 12.33 -5.05 -5.99
C ILE A 49 11.00 -5.59 -6.55
N ARG A 50 11.06 -6.36 -7.64
CA ARG A 50 9.88 -7.04 -8.19
C ARG A 50 9.20 -7.93 -7.14
N GLU A 51 9.97 -8.74 -6.44
CA GLU A 51 9.44 -9.63 -5.39
C GLU A 51 8.89 -8.84 -4.18
N VAL A 52 9.53 -7.73 -3.83
CA VAL A 52 9.00 -6.80 -2.80
C VAL A 52 7.69 -6.19 -3.28
N GLY A 53 7.58 -5.81 -4.55
CA GLY A 53 6.33 -5.35 -5.17
C GLY A 53 5.22 -6.40 -5.08
N ALA A 54 5.51 -7.63 -5.49
CA ALA A 54 4.56 -8.74 -5.39
C ALA A 54 4.14 -9.04 -3.94
N LEU A 55 5.08 -8.95 -2.98
CA LEU A 55 4.76 -9.07 -1.55
C LEU A 55 3.85 -7.94 -1.09
N GLY A 56 4.12 -6.70 -1.49
CA GLY A 56 3.27 -5.54 -1.18
C GLY A 56 1.84 -5.73 -1.68
N LEU A 57 1.66 -6.22 -2.90
CA LEU A 57 0.34 -6.50 -3.47
C LEU A 57 -0.39 -7.64 -2.73
N ARG A 58 0.32 -8.69 -2.30
CA ARG A 58 -0.28 -9.74 -1.45
C ARG A 58 -0.73 -9.19 -0.09
N LYS A 59 0.10 -8.35 0.55
CA LYS A 59 -0.26 -7.68 1.81
C LYS A 59 -1.48 -6.79 1.62
N PHE A 60 -1.52 -6.04 0.54
CA PHE A 60 -2.65 -5.18 0.23
C PHE A 60 -3.93 -6.00 -0.02
N ALA A 61 -3.88 -7.10 -0.79
CA ALA A 61 -5.00 -8.00 -0.97
C ALA A 61 -5.52 -8.55 0.37
N ALA A 62 -4.62 -8.97 1.26
CA ALA A 62 -4.98 -9.42 2.61
C ALA A 62 -5.60 -8.32 3.46
N ALA A 63 -5.16 -7.07 3.31
CA ALA A 63 -5.77 -5.91 3.97
C ALA A 63 -7.20 -5.66 3.48
N LEU A 64 -7.47 -5.75 2.16
CA LEU A 64 -8.82 -5.66 1.59
C LEU A 64 -9.74 -6.76 2.15
N ASP A 65 -9.24 -7.99 2.24
CA ASP A 65 -10.00 -9.11 2.78
C ASP A 65 -10.30 -8.92 4.27
N THR A 66 -9.30 -8.51 5.05
CA THR A 66 -9.43 -8.21 6.49
C THR A 66 -10.43 -7.08 6.75
N ALA A 67 -10.39 -6.04 5.91
CA ALA A 67 -11.31 -4.91 5.98
C ALA A 67 -12.73 -5.27 5.54
N ALA A 68 -12.92 -6.41 4.88
CA ALA A 68 -14.20 -6.87 4.30
C ALA A 68 -14.89 -5.72 3.56
N ILE A 69 -14.17 -5.11 2.59
CA ILE A 69 -14.60 -3.85 1.95
C ILE A 69 -15.91 -3.98 1.17
N GLU A 70 -16.29 -5.18 0.80
CA GLU A 70 -17.54 -5.51 0.12
C GLU A 70 -18.76 -5.49 1.06
N SER A 71 -18.54 -5.42 2.39
CA SER A 71 -19.58 -5.61 3.42
C SER A 71 -19.83 -4.35 4.25
N GLY A 72 -21.08 -4.15 4.67
CA GLY A 72 -21.50 -3.04 5.51
C GLY A 72 -21.56 -1.72 4.76
N SER A 73 -21.73 -0.60 5.48
CA SER A 73 -21.78 0.72 4.84
C SER A 73 -20.44 1.08 4.19
N PRO A 74 -20.44 1.76 3.03
CA PRO A 74 -19.23 2.15 2.33
C PRO A 74 -18.26 2.99 3.17
N GLU A 75 -18.76 3.90 4.00
CA GLU A 75 -17.94 4.69 4.91
C GLU A 75 -17.24 3.80 5.95
N ALA A 76 -17.98 2.90 6.60
CA ALA A 76 -17.39 2.00 7.59
C ALA A 76 -16.38 1.02 6.94
N ALA A 77 -16.64 0.56 5.72
CA ALA A 77 -15.72 -0.26 4.94
C ALA A 77 -14.42 0.49 4.64
N LEU A 78 -14.50 1.77 4.26
CA LEU A 78 -13.32 2.59 4.02
C LEU A 78 -12.51 2.83 5.30
N ARG A 79 -13.16 3.09 6.44
CA ARG A 79 -12.46 3.22 7.73
C ARG A 79 -11.70 1.95 8.10
N ARG A 80 -12.32 0.77 7.94
CA ARG A 80 -11.65 -0.51 8.15
C ARG A 80 -10.47 -0.72 7.19
N LEU A 81 -10.62 -0.30 5.93
CA LEU A 81 -9.54 -0.37 4.96
C LEU A 81 -8.35 0.52 5.37
N VAL A 82 -8.61 1.74 5.83
CA VAL A 82 -7.57 2.63 6.38
C VAL A 82 -6.82 1.94 7.52
N ASP A 83 -7.54 1.38 8.49
CA ASP A 83 -6.92 0.69 9.64
C ASP A 83 -6.07 -0.52 9.19
N ALA A 84 -6.50 -1.22 8.14
CA ALA A 84 -5.81 -2.40 7.62
C ALA A 84 -4.56 -2.06 6.78
N VAL A 85 -4.54 -0.93 6.04
CA VAL A 85 -3.42 -0.59 5.13
C VAL A 85 -2.35 0.29 5.78
N VAL A 86 -2.72 1.12 6.77
CA VAL A 86 -1.79 2.06 7.40
C VAL A 86 -0.55 1.39 8.04
N PRO A 87 -0.62 0.19 8.63
CA PRO A 87 0.57 -0.51 9.11
C PRO A 87 1.65 -0.73 8.04
N ASP A 88 1.25 -0.88 6.77
CA ASP A 88 2.16 -1.07 5.64
C ASP A 88 2.40 0.22 4.83
N ALA A 89 2.00 1.41 5.32
CA ALA A 89 2.13 2.68 4.61
C ALA A 89 3.59 3.01 4.20
N ALA A 90 4.58 2.62 5.01
CA ALA A 90 5.99 2.80 4.66
C ALA A 90 6.42 1.93 3.46
N LEU A 91 5.85 0.73 3.33
CA LEU A 91 6.04 -0.11 2.14
C LEU A 91 5.33 0.51 0.93
N CYS A 92 4.11 1.00 1.09
CA CYS A 92 3.38 1.70 0.02
C CYS A 92 4.18 2.92 -0.47
N ALA A 93 4.72 3.73 0.43
CA ALA A 93 5.58 4.87 0.10
C ALA A 93 6.83 4.47 -0.70
N PHE A 94 7.48 3.36 -0.32
CA PHE A 94 8.62 2.82 -1.05
C PHE A 94 8.22 2.37 -2.46
N LEU A 95 7.15 1.57 -2.59
CA LEU A 95 6.70 1.03 -3.87
C LEU A 95 6.24 2.12 -4.84
N ALA A 96 5.55 3.15 -4.34
CA ALA A 96 5.15 4.31 -5.14
C ALA A 96 6.33 5.10 -5.73
N GLY A 97 7.53 4.98 -5.15
CA GLY A 97 8.77 5.58 -5.67
C GLY A 97 9.56 4.69 -6.64
N GLU A 98 9.16 3.44 -6.87
CA GLU A 98 9.91 2.46 -7.67
C GLU A 98 9.39 2.37 -9.11
N ASN A 99 9.85 3.27 -9.97
CA ASN A 99 9.39 3.39 -11.37
C ASN A 99 9.45 2.09 -12.16
N GLN A 100 10.41 1.19 -11.88
CA GLN A 100 10.54 -0.09 -12.57
C GLN A 100 9.32 -1.01 -12.39
N LEU A 101 8.54 -0.83 -11.33
CA LEU A 101 7.33 -1.62 -11.09
C LEU A 101 6.19 -1.23 -12.02
N PHE A 102 6.14 0.03 -12.48
CA PHE A 102 5.13 0.51 -13.41
C PHE A 102 5.29 -0.07 -14.82
N ASP A 103 6.49 -0.52 -15.18
CA ASP A 103 6.77 -1.17 -16.45
C ASP A 103 6.64 -2.71 -16.39
N ASP A 104 6.44 -3.27 -15.18
CA ASP A 104 6.29 -4.71 -14.96
C ASP A 104 4.83 -5.13 -15.16
N ARG A 105 4.57 -5.89 -16.24
CA ARG A 105 3.23 -6.32 -16.61
C ARG A 105 2.57 -7.19 -15.55
N GLU A 106 3.30 -8.11 -14.92
CA GLU A 106 2.75 -9.02 -13.91
C GLU A 106 2.32 -8.23 -12.66
N ILE A 107 3.16 -7.28 -12.24
CA ILE A 107 2.84 -6.37 -11.13
C ILE A 107 1.60 -5.52 -11.45
N ASN A 108 1.53 -4.98 -12.67
CA ASN A 108 0.39 -4.17 -13.10
C ASN A 108 -0.91 -4.99 -13.17
N ASP A 109 -0.86 -6.22 -13.70
CA ASP A 109 -2.04 -7.10 -13.75
C ASP A 109 -2.55 -7.42 -12.32
N LEU A 110 -1.64 -7.65 -11.37
CA LEU A 110 -1.99 -7.87 -9.96
C LEU A 110 -2.56 -6.60 -9.30
N TRP A 111 -1.97 -5.44 -9.62
CA TRP A 111 -2.46 -4.15 -9.12
C TRP A 111 -3.87 -3.86 -9.59
N GLU A 112 -4.15 -4.02 -10.88
CA GLU A 112 -5.48 -3.77 -11.47
C GLU A 112 -6.59 -4.57 -10.78
N VAL A 113 -6.31 -5.79 -10.36
CA VAL A 113 -7.28 -6.62 -9.61
C VAL A 113 -7.63 -5.96 -8.27
N GLN A 114 -6.65 -5.43 -7.55
CA GLN A 114 -6.89 -4.83 -6.24
C GLN A 114 -7.51 -3.43 -6.37
N ASP A 115 -7.05 -2.64 -7.33
CA ASP A 115 -7.61 -1.32 -7.60
C ASP A 115 -9.08 -1.42 -8.04
N ALA A 116 -9.44 -2.41 -8.85
CA ALA A 116 -10.83 -2.67 -9.23
C ALA A 116 -11.74 -2.91 -8.01
N ARG A 117 -11.24 -3.59 -6.96
CA ARG A 117 -11.98 -3.80 -5.70
C ARG A 117 -12.21 -2.48 -4.96
N VAL A 118 -11.19 -1.64 -4.87
CA VAL A 118 -11.30 -0.31 -4.22
C VAL A 118 -12.22 0.61 -5.01
N ARG A 119 -12.11 0.63 -6.34
CA ARG A 119 -13.05 1.35 -7.21
C ARG A 119 -14.49 0.89 -7.02
N ALA A 120 -14.72 -0.42 -6.87
CA ALA A 120 -16.06 -0.97 -6.61
C ALA A 120 -16.63 -0.49 -5.28
N LEU A 121 -15.82 -0.37 -4.22
CA LEU A 121 -16.23 0.24 -2.95
C LEU A 121 -16.70 1.69 -3.16
N PHE A 122 -15.95 2.50 -3.91
CA PHE A 122 -16.34 3.89 -4.17
C PHE A 122 -17.61 3.98 -5.03
N LEU A 123 -17.72 3.16 -6.09
CA LEU A 123 -18.94 3.10 -6.92
C LEU A 123 -20.17 2.73 -6.10
N ARG A 124 -20.05 1.72 -5.23
CA ARG A 124 -21.13 1.34 -4.32
C ARG A 124 -21.52 2.49 -3.40
N GLY A 125 -20.54 3.18 -2.82
CA GLY A 125 -20.81 4.33 -1.95
C GLY A 125 -21.45 5.51 -2.69
N GLN A 126 -21.12 5.74 -3.95
CA GLN A 126 -21.79 6.73 -4.81
C GLN A 126 -23.24 6.35 -5.11
N GLN A 127 -23.51 5.09 -5.41
CA GLN A 127 -24.86 4.56 -5.65
C GLN A 127 -25.74 4.65 -4.39
N GLU A 128 -25.15 4.44 -3.20
CA GLU A 128 -25.82 4.57 -1.91
C GLU A 128 -25.92 6.03 -1.43
N GLY A 129 -25.37 7.00 -2.17
CA GLY A 129 -25.40 8.42 -1.82
C GLY A 129 -24.45 8.81 -0.68
N VAL A 130 -23.47 7.95 -0.35
CA VAL A 130 -22.47 8.18 0.70
C VAL A 130 -21.32 9.03 0.18
N PHE A 131 -20.76 8.66 -0.98
CA PHE A 131 -19.64 9.38 -1.59
C PHE A 131 -20.11 10.32 -2.70
N ARG A 132 -19.32 11.35 -2.93
CA ARG A 132 -19.52 12.36 -3.95
C ARG A 132 -19.50 11.75 -5.35
N VAL A 133 -20.55 12.01 -6.14
CA VAL A 133 -20.70 11.48 -7.51
C VAL A 133 -19.95 12.29 -8.56
N GLU A 134 -19.60 13.54 -8.26
CA GLU A 134 -18.82 14.41 -9.15
C GLU A 134 -17.32 14.06 -9.20
N LEU A 135 -16.84 13.24 -8.26
CA LEU A 135 -15.49 12.64 -8.29
C LEU A 135 -15.59 11.23 -8.83
N SER A 136 -14.86 10.89 -9.90
CA SER A 136 -14.90 9.53 -10.41
C SER A 136 -14.37 8.52 -9.38
N ALA A 137 -14.91 7.31 -9.37
CA ALA A 137 -14.42 6.25 -8.48
C ALA A 137 -12.94 5.91 -8.72
N GLY A 138 -12.47 6.02 -9.97
CA GLY A 138 -11.06 5.86 -10.30
C GLY A 138 -10.19 6.94 -9.66
N TRP A 139 -10.63 8.20 -9.70
CA TRP A 139 -9.91 9.29 -9.03
C TRP A 139 -9.91 9.13 -7.51
N LEU A 140 -11.02 8.71 -6.92
CA LEU A 140 -11.08 8.44 -5.48
C LEU A 140 -10.14 7.30 -5.08
N SER A 141 -10.03 6.25 -5.91
CA SER A 141 -9.08 5.16 -5.69
C SER A 141 -7.63 5.66 -5.74
N GLU A 142 -7.25 6.36 -6.78
CA GLU A 142 -5.90 6.94 -6.96
C GLU A 142 -5.54 7.84 -5.78
N ALA A 143 -6.40 8.80 -5.44
CA ALA A 143 -6.18 9.72 -4.32
C ALA A 143 -6.05 8.98 -2.97
N PHE A 144 -6.77 7.87 -2.79
CA PHE A 144 -6.63 7.05 -1.60
C PHE A 144 -5.23 6.44 -1.49
N PHE A 145 -4.73 5.82 -2.57
CA PHE A 145 -3.40 5.22 -2.59
C PHE A 145 -2.28 6.24 -2.41
N ASP A 146 -2.39 7.39 -3.07
CA ASP A 146 -1.43 8.49 -2.93
C ASP A 146 -1.36 9.00 -1.49
N LEU A 147 -2.49 9.11 -0.82
CA LEU A 147 -2.52 9.51 0.59
C LEU A 147 -1.96 8.42 1.51
N VAL A 148 -2.18 7.14 1.25
CA VAL A 148 -1.54 6.05 2.01
C VAL A 148 -0.02 6.13 1.88
N ALA A 149 0.52 6.33 0.67
CA ALA A 149 1.96 6.54 0.47
C ALA A 149 2.43 7.82 1.16
N GLY A 150 1.66 8.91 1.08
CA GLY A 150 1.90 10.18 1.77
C GLY A 150 2.02 10.04 3.29
N ILE A 151 1.18 9.19 3.90
CA ILE A 151 1.30 8.81 5.33
C ILE A 151 2.67 8.16 5.61
N GLY A 152 3.08 7.21 4.75
CA GLY A 152 4.37 6.54 4.90
C GLY A 152 5.54 7.52 4.90
N TRP A 153 5.58 8.46 3.95
CA TRP A 153 6.61 9.51 3.91
C TRP A 153 6.52 10.46 5.10
N ALA A 154 5.32 10.89 5.48
CA ALA A 154 5.14 11.82 6.60
C ALA A 154 5.62 11.22 7.94
N VAL A 155 5.40 9.92 8.15
CA VAL A 155 5.90 9.20 9.33
C VAL A 155 7.42 9.07 9.28
N GLN A 156 8.01 8.71 8.13
CA GLN A 156 9.46 8.60 7.98
C GLN A 156 10.18 9.92 8.24
N ASP A 157 9.60 11.03 7.79
CA ASP A 157 10.15 12.37 7.98
C ASP A 157 9.84 12.97 9.36
N GLY A 158 9.15 12.24 10.24
CA GLY A 158 8.78 12.71 11.58
C GLY A 158 7.72 13.82 11.58
N ARG A 159 7.02 14.03 10.47
CA ARG A 159 5.94 15.02 10.33
C ARG A 159 4.60 14.54 10.84
N LEU A 160 4.43 13.22 10.99
CA LEU A 160 3.24 12.58 11.51
C LEU A 160 3.63 11.46 12.48
N ALA A 161 2.98 11.40 13.64
CA ALA A 161 3.21 10.30 14.57
C ALA A 161 2.50 9.03 14.08
N PRO A 162 3.15 7.83 14.16
CA PRO A 162 2.53 6.58 13.69
C PRO A 162 1.14 6.31 14.27
N ARG A 163 0.93 6.65 15.56
CA ARG A 163 -0.36 6.47 16.24
C ARG A 163 -1.51 7.31 15.67
N ASP A 164 -1.18 8.42 15.01
CA ASP A 164 -2.17 9.38 14.49
C ASP A 164 -2.45 9.13 12.99
N SER A 165 -1.73 8.20 12.37
CA SER A 165 -1.73 7.98 10.91
C SER A 165 -3.10 7.56 10.37
N ALA A 166 -3.72 6.54 10.97
CA ALA A 166 -5.03 6.04 10.51
C ALA A 166 -6.12 7.09 10.69
N TYR A 167 -6.13 7.78 11.84
CA TYR A 167 -7.07 8.87 12.09
C TYR A 167 -6.89 10.01 11.05
N SER A 168 -5.65 10.47 10.86
CA SER A 168 -5.37 11.58 9.95
C SER A 168 -5.75 11.25 8.50
N LEU A 169 -5.46 10.03 8.04
CA LEU A 169 -5.84 9.57 6.71
C LEU A 169 -7.36 9.52 6.56
N ALA A 170 -8.06 8.88 7.51
CA ALA A 170 -9.50 8.73 7.46
C ALA A 170 -10.22 10.08 7.44
N GLU A 171 -9.86 11.00 8.34
CA GLU A 171 -10.52 12.30 8.44
C GLU A 171 -10.23 13.18 7.22
N LEU A 172 -8.99 13.21 6.73
CA LEU A 172 -8.64 13.99 5.54
C LEU A 172 -9.36 13.46 4.30
N PHE A 173 -9.31 12.14 4.08
CA PHE A 173 -9.90 11.54 2.90
C PHE A 173 -11.44 11.63 2.93
N LEU A 174 -12.08 11.23 4.02
CA LEU A 174 -13.53 11.27 4.15
C LEU A 174 -14.05 12.70 4.11
N GLY A 175 -13.33 13.66 4.70
CA GLY A 175 -13.70 15.09 4.61
C GLY A 175 -13.80 15.60 3.17
N GLY A 176 -13.04 15.01 2.23
CA GLY A 176 -13.11 15.32 0.80
C GLY A 176 -14.04 14.42 -0.01
N ALA A 177 -14.20 13.16 0.39
CA ALA A 177 -14.90 12.13 -0.39
C ALA A 177 -16.38 11.98 -0.03
N LEU A 178 -16.77 12.31 1.21
CA LEU A 178 -18.16 12.21 1.63
C LEU A 178 -19.03 13.27 0.94
N ARG A 179 -20.26 12.89 0.65
CA ARG A 179 -21.27 13.81 0.12
C ARG A 179 -21.68 14.82 1.21
N SER A 180 -21.61 16.11 0.89
CA SER A 180 -22.09 17.15 1.81
C SER A 180 -23.61 17.06 2.01
N PRO A 181 -24.11 17.28 3.24
CA PRO A 181 -25.54 17.35 3.51
C PRO A 181 -26.29 18.42 2.69
N GLU A 182 -25.59 19.46 2.23
CA GLU A 182 -26.15 20.57 1.44
C GLU A 182 -26.34 20.23 -0.05
N GLN A 183 -25.89 19.05 -0.51
CA GLN A 183 -26.02 18.59 -1.90
C GLN A 183 -27.17 17.59 -2.11
N LYS A 184 -28.20 17.64 -1.25
CA LYS A 184 -29.43 16.85 -1.40
C LYS A 184 -30.41 17.51 -2.33
#